data_ece31b1abd80d5d71b27555e826d0bf9
#
_entry.id   ece31b1abd80d5d71b27555e826d0bf9
#
_cell.length_a   1.000
_cell.length_b   1.000
_cell.length_c   1.000
_cell.angle_alpha   90.00
_cell.angle_beta   90.00
_cell.angle_gamma   90.00
#
_symmetry.space_group_name_H-M   'P 1'
#
loop_
_entity.id
_entity.type
_entity.pdbx_description
1 polymer ?
#
loop_
_entity_poly.entity_id
_entity_poly.type
_entity_poly.pdbx_seq_one_letter_code
_entity_poly.pdbx_strand_id
1 'polypeptide(L)'
;MKELGITRYFTVFGAGFLGPEEKIPVDWDDAGQSEEMKAINMIRRDMRRVWDLILKAKLNYTIWCPANFPSGPRSSDYKESKNEFIGPEVTTGMVADSIVKELKNNQYEHTRVGICKN
;
A
#
# COMPACT_ATOMS: atom_id res chain seq x y z
N MET A 1 -13.46 -14.55 0.44
CA MET A 1 -13.95 -13.54 1.39
C MET A 1 -15.41 -13.19 1.15
N LYS A 2 -15.81 -12.96 -0.08
CA LYS A 2 -17.23 -12.64 -0.40
C LYS A 2 -18.20 -13.75 -0.01
N GLU A 3 -17.81 -15.01 -0.19
CA GLU A 3 -18.64 -16.16 0.17
C GLU A 3 -19.00 -16.20 1.66
N LEU A 4 -18.13 -15.61 2.50
CA LEU A 4 -18.36 -15.50 3.93
C LEU A 4 -18.99 -14.17 4.33
N GLY A 5 -19.36 -13.33 3.34
CA GLY A 5 -19.89 -12.00 3.59
C GLY A 5 -18.85 -10.98 3.99
N ILE A 6 -17.57 -11.33 3.93
CA ILE A 6 -16.47 -10.43 4.28
C ILE A 6 -16.03 -9.71 3.01
N THR A 7 -16.18 -8.38 2.99
CA THR A 7 -15.79 -7.56 1.82
C THR A 7 -14.66 -6.60 2.13
N ARG A 8 -14.39 -6.30 3.40
CA ARG A 8 -13.34 -5.38 3.82
C ARG A 8 -11.98 -6.07 3.76
N TYR A 9 -10.98 -5.44 3.13
CA TYR A 9 -9.67 -6.04 2.91
C TYR A 9 -8.55 -5.01 3.14
N PHE A 10 -7.61 -5.34 4.02
CA PHE A 10 -6.45 -4.51 4.33
C PHE A 10 -5.18 -5.18 3.88
N THR A 11 -4.28 -4.43 3.25
CA THR A 11 -2.96 -4.93 2.89
C THR A 11 -1.96 -3.77 2.81
N VAL A 12 -0.68 -4.11 2.67
CA VAL A 12 0.41 -3.14 2.56
C VAL A 12 1.15 -3.39 1.25
N PHE A 13 1.26 -2.37 0.41
CA PHE A 13 2.05 -2.38 -0.81
C PHE A 13 3.26 -1.44 -0.64
N GLY A 14 3.73 -0.85 -1.71
CA GLY A 14 4.80 0.13 -1.71
C GLY A 14 4.38 1.43 -2.37
N ALA A 15 5.21 2.47 -2.23
CA ALA A 15 4.92 3.81 -2.76
C ALA A 15 4.75 3.83 -4.28
N GLY A 16 5.26 2.83 -5.00
CA GLY A 16 5.07 2.72 -6.45
C GLY A 16 3.61 2.51 -6.87
N PHE A 17 2.71 2.20 -5.92
CA PHE A 17 1.28 2.04 -6.18
C PHE A 17 0.47 3.29 -5.82
N LEU A 18 1.13 4.40 -5.52
CA LEU A 18 0.50 5.70 -5.30
C LEU A 18 0.42 6.50 -6.61
N GLY A 19 -0.41 7.53 -6.60
CA GLY A 19 -0.67 8.34 -7.78
C GLY A 19 -1.93 7.89 -8.51
N PRO A 20 -2.23 8.49 -9.69
CA PRO A 20 -3.40 8.13 -10.46
C PRO A 20 -3.41 6.65 -10.82
N GLU A 21 -4.56 6.00 -10.68
CA GLU A 21 -4.70 4.56 -10.91
C GLU A 21 -4.22 4.14 -12.29
N GLU A 22 -4.54 4.93 -13.31
CA GLU A 22 -4.16 4.65 -14.70
C GLU A 22 -2.66 4.76 -14.96
N LYS A 23 -1.91 5.38 -14.04
CA LYS A 23 -0.45 5.52 -14.15
C LYS A 23 0.31 4.46 -13.37
N ILE A 24 -0.36 3.59 -12.63
CA ILE A 24 0.30 2.49 -11.95
C ILE A 24 0.79 1.50 -13.02
N PRO A 25 2.10 1.17 -13.06
CA PRO A 25 2.63 0.28 -14.09
C PRO A 25 1.96 -1.09 -14.08
N VAL A 26 1.77 -1.66 -15.27
CA VAL A 26 1.26 -3.02 -15.41
C VAL A 26 2.39 -4.03 -15.20
N ASP A 27 3.60 -3.63 -15.53
CA ASP A 27 4.80 -4.44 -15.37
C ASP A 27 6.01 -3.54 -15.19
N TRP A 28 7.14 -4.14 -14.77
CA TRP A 28 8.42 -3.47 -14.58
C TRP A 28 9.47 -4.18 -15.41
N ASP A 29 10.22 -3.41 -16.22
CA ASP A 29 11.25 -3.95 -17.10
C ASP A 29 12.54 -4.20 -16.32
N ASP A 30 13.07 -5.43 -16.41
CA ASP A 30 14.31 -5.83 -15.76
C ASP A 30 15.56 -5.55 -16.61
N ALA A 31 15.40 -5.14 -17.87
CA ALA A 31 16.54 -4.90 -18.76
C ALA A 31 17.44 -3.80 -18.22
N GLY A 32 18.74 -4.08 -18.10
CA GLY A 32 19.72 -3.13 -17.58
C GLY A 32 19.66 -2.88 -16.09
N GLN A 33 18.83 -3.62 -15.35
CA GLN A 33 18.69 -3.44 -13.90
C GLN A 33 19.65 -4.34 -13.13
N SER A 34 20.01 -3.92 -11.90
CA SER A 34 20.79 -4.73 -10.97
C SER A 34 19.97 -5.93 -10.48
N GLU A 35 20.65 -6.93 -9.91
CA GLU A 35 19.96 -8.08 -9.31
C GLU A 35 19.04 -7.65 -8.18
N GLU A 36 19.44 -6.62 -7.41
CA GLU A 36 18.63 -6.06 -6.35
C GLU A 36 17.34 -5.44 -6.90
N MET A 37 17.42 -4.66 -7.98
CA MET A 37 16.23 -4.07 -8.62
C MET A 37 15.34 -5.12 -9.27
N LYS A 38 15.93 -6.19 -9.82
CA LYS A 38 15.14 -7.31 -10.37
C LYS A 38 14.31 -7.98 -9.28
N ALA A 39 14.89 -8.16 -8.08
CA ALA A 39 14.16 -8.72 -6.93
C ALA A 39 13.01 -7.82 -6.51
N ILE A 40 13.24 -6.51 -6.45
CA ILE A 40 12.20 -5.53 -6.13
C ILE A 40 11.09 -5.57 -7.17
N ASN A 41 11.42 -5.65 -8.45
CA ASN A 41 10.45 -5.72 -9.53
C ASN A 41 9.60 -6.99 -9.46
N MET A 42 10.18 -8.10 -9.02
CA MET A 42 9.45 -9.35 -8.80
C MET A 42 8.36 -9.16 -7.74
N ILE A 43 8.70 -8.49 -6.62
CA ILE A 43 7.75 -8.18 -5.56
C ILE A 43 6.65 -7.25 -6.09
N ARG A 44 7.01 -6.24 -6.86
CA ARG A 44 6.04 -5.31 -7.46
C ARG A 44 5.06 -6.02 -8.40
N ARG A 45 5.54 -6.97 -9.20
CA ARG A 45 4.67 -7.76 -10.09
C ARG A 45 3.67 -8.57 -9.29
N ASP A 46 4.09 -9.17 -8.18
CA ASP A 46 3.18 -9.92 -7.31
C ASP A 46 2.15 -8.99 -6.67
N MET A 47 2.56 -7.83 -6.21
CA MET A 47 1.64 -6.82 -5.68
C MET A 47 0.63 -6.38 -6.74
N ARG A 48 1.06 -6.22 -7.99
CA ARG A 48 0.17 -5.85 -9.10
C ARG A 48 -0.87 -6.92 -9.35
N ARG A 49 -0.49 -8.20 -9.26
CA ARG A 49 -1.44 -9.31 -9.40
C ARG A 49 -2.48 -9.28 -8.28
N VAL A 50 -2.05 -9.02 -7.05
CA VAL A 50 -2.96 -8.89 -5.92
C VAL A 50 -3.91 -7.71 -6.13
N TRP A 51 -3.39 -6.58 -6.59
CA TRP A 51 -4.18 -5.40 -6.90
C TRP A 51 -5.27 -5.71 -7.93
N ASP A 52 -4.91 -6.39 -9.01
CA ASP A 52 -5.87 -6.77 -10.05
C ASP A 52 -6.95 -7.70 -9.50
N LEU A 53 -6.58 -8.64 -8.63
CA LEU A 53 -7.53 -9.55 -7.99
C LEU A 53 -8.49 -8.82 -7.05
N ILE A 54 -7.98 -7.85 -6.28
CA ILE A 54 -8.79 -7.02 -5.38
C ILE A 54 -9.85 -6.26 -6.17
N LEU A 55 -9.44 -5.64 -7.29
CA LEU A 55 -10.35 -4.89 -8.14
C LEU A 55 -11.39 -5.81 -8.80
N LYS A 56 -10.95 -6.95 -9.30
CA LYS A 56 -11.84 -7.94 -9.94
C LYS A 56 -12.86 -8.49 -8.96
N ALA A 57 -12.45 -8.75 -7.73
CA ALA A 57 -13.32 -9.26 -6.67
C ALA A 57 -14.22 -8.17 -6.05
N LYS A 58 -14.00 -6.91 -6.42
CA LYS A 58 -14.75 -5.76 -5.90
C LYS A 58 -14.73 -5.67 -4.37
N LEU A 59 -13.56 -5.96 -3.79
CA LEU A 59 -13.38 -5.85 -2.35
C LEU A 59 -13.31 -4.39 -1.94
N ASN A 60 -13.82 -4.07 -0.74
CA ASN A 60 -13.64 -2.76 -0.14
C ASN A 60 -12.27 -2.73 0.52
N TYR A 61 -11.28 -2.27 -0.22
CA TYR A 61 -9.89 -2.33 0.19
C TYR A 61 -9.41 -1.02 0.85
N THR A 62 -8.42 -1.17 1.72
CA THR A 62 -7.52 -0.09 2.11
C THR A 62 -6.11 -0.65 1.99
N ILE A 63 -5.26 0.03 1.22
CA ILE A 63 -3.91 -0.42 0.91
C ILE A 63 -2.94 0.66 1.36
N TRP A 64 -2.11 0.33 2.36
CA TRP A 64 -1.06 1.25 2.81
C TRP A 64 0.15 1.13 1.89
N CYS A 65 0.66 2.27 1.43
CA CYS A 65 1.75 2.32 0.45
C CYS A 65 2.94 3.13 1.00
N PRO A 66 3.63 2.62 2.03
CA PRO A 66 4.82 3.31 2.53
C PRO A 66 5.98 3.17 1.54
N ALA A 67 6.84 4.17 1.49
CA ALA A 67 8.05 4.10 0.67
C ALA A 67 9.14 3.33 1.42
N ASN A 68 9.71 3.93 2.44
CA ASN A 68 10.71 3.30 3.30
C ASN A 68 10.13 3.22 4.70
N PHE A 69 10.03 1.99 5.26
CA PHE A 69 9.42 1.83 6.58
C PHE A 69 10.29 0.97 7.50
N PRO A 70 11.37 1.57 8.03
CA PRO A 70 12.22 0.87 8.99
C PRO A 70 11.44 0.51 10.26
N SER A 71 11.95 -0.49 10.98
CA SER A 71 11.38 -0.89 12.25
C SER A 71 11.39 0.29 13.24
N GLY A 72 10.29 0.46 13.95
CA GLY A 72 10.18 1.54 14.93
C GLY A 72 8.92 1.39 15.76
N PRO A 73 8.86 2.12 16.91
CA PRO A 73 7.74 1.99 17.83
C PRO A 73 6.45 2.58 17.27
N ARG A 74 5.34 2.15 17.84
CA ARG A 74 4.03 2.69 17.50
C ARG A 74 4.01 4.19 17.88
N SER A 75 3.46 5.00 16.98
CA SER A 75 3.33 6.44 17.16
C SER A 75 2.19 6.96 16.31
N SER A 76 1.55 8.04 16.72
CA SER A 76 0.56 8.75 15.91
C SER A 76 1.15 9.97 15.21
N ASP A 77 2.48 10.14 15.24
CA ASP A 77 3.17 11.31 14.71
C ASP A 77 3.51 11.14 13.22
N TYR A 78 2.48 11.00 12.42
CA TYR A 78 2.58 10.83 10.98
C TYR A 78 1.41 11.53 10.27
N LYS A 79 1.55 11.71 8.96
CA LYS A 79 0.49 12.23 8.09
C LYS A 79 0.12 11.20 7.03
N GLU A 80 -1.10 11.32 6.52
CA GLU A 80 -1.67 10.38 5.55
C GLU A 80 -2.27 11.13 4.37
N SER A 81 -2.39 10.44 3.23
CA SER A 81 -3.05 10.98 2.04
C SER A 81 -3.88 9.89 1.37
N LYS A 82 -4.80 10.33 0.51
CA LYS A 82 -5.59 9.43 -0.32
C LYS A 82 -4.95 9.34 -1.69
N ASN A 83 -4.37 8.17 -2.00
CA ASN A 83 -3.81 7.85 -3.31
C ASN A 83 -2.59 8.67 -3.75
N GLU A 84 -1.98 9.46 -2.87
CA GLU A 84 -0.86 10.34 -3.22
C GLU A 84 0.39 10.03 -2.40
N PHE A 85 1.55 10.18 -3.03
CA PHE A 85 2.83 10.10 -2.34
C PHE A 85 3.09 11.41 -1.59
N ILE A 86 3.40 11.33 -0.29
CA ILE A 86 3.58 12.50 0.56
C ILE A 86 4.91 12.54 1.31
N GLY A 87 5.72 11.51 1.21
CA GLY A 87 7.03 11.52 1.86
C GLY A 87 7.70 10.16 1.85
N PRO A 88 9.02 10.15 2.09
CA PRO A 88 9.84 8.96 1.83
C PRO A 88 9.95 7.98 3.00
N GLU A 89 9.54 8.34 4.21
CA GLU A 89 9.81 7.49 5.38
C GLU A 89 8.68 7.49 6.40
N VAL A 90 8.45 6.30 6.94
CA VAL A 90 7.51 6.07 8.06
C VAL A 90 8.03 4.83 8.79
N THR A 91 7.70 4.66 10.07
CA THR A 91 8.10 3.44 10.78
C THR A 91 7.02 2.37 10.71
N THR A 92 7.41 1.12 10.95
CA THR A 92 6.46 0.00 11.00
C THR A 92 5.39 0.23 12.07
N GLY A 93 5.77 0.80 13.21
CA GLY A 93 4.81 1.11 14.28
C GLY A 93 3.79 2.18 13.89
N MET A 94 4.18 3.15 13.07
CA MET A 94 3.25 4.17 12.55
C MET A 94 2.25 3.56 11.57
N VAL A 95 2.72 2.68 10.69
CA VAL A 95 1.82 1.97 9.76
C VAL A 95 0.81 1.12 10.55
N ALA A 96 1.28 0.41 11.56
CA ALA A 96 0.40 -0.38 12.43
C ALA A 96 -0.65 0.49 13.13
N ASP A 97 -0.26 1.67 13.63
CA ASP A 97 -1.18 2.60 14.26
C ASP A 97 -2.27 3.06 13.28
N SER A 98 -1.90 3.36 12.04
CA SER A 98 -2.84 3.75 10.99
C SER A 98 -3.84 2.63 10.69
N ILE A 99 -3.36 1.40 10.59
CA ILE A 99 -4.21 0.23 10.33
C ILE A 99 -5.24 0.04 11.46
N VAL A 100 -4.81 0.14 12.71
CA VAL A 100 -5.70 -0.01 13.87
C VAL A 100 -6.78 1.09 13.87
N LYS A 101 -6.40 2.33 13.56
CA LYS A 101 -7.35 3.43 13.45
C LYS A 101 -8.37 3.20 12.34
N GLU A 102 -7.95 2.65 11.22
CA GLU A 102 -8.84 2.37 10.10
C GLU A 102 -9.85 1.27 10.42
N LEU A 103 -9.46 0.27 11.20
CA LEU A 103 -10.38 -0.76 11.70
C LEU A 103 -11.56 -0.15 12.45
N LYS A 104 -11.32 0.96 13.15
CA LYS A 104 -12.35 1.63 13.94
C LYS A 104 -13.15 2.67 13.15
N ASN A 105 -12.50 3.36 12.22
CA ASN A 105 -13.05 4.60 11.64
C ASN A 105 -13.52 4.46 10.19
N ASN A 106 -13.04 3.46 9.44
CA ASN A 106 -13.38 3.26 8.02
C ASN A 106 -13.28 4.54 7.19
N GLN A 107 -12.17 5.28 7.38
CA GLN A 107 -11.95 6.56 6.72
C GLN A 107 -11.41 6.42 5.30
N TYR A 108 -10.73 5.31 5.01
CA TYR A 108 -10.00 5.09 3.76
C TYR A 108 -10.55 3.90 2.96
N GLU A 109 -11.85 3.83 2.82
CA GLU A 109 -12.48 2.80 1.99
C GLU A 109 -12.11 3.01 0.51
N HIS A 110 -11.78 1.92 -0.19
CA HIS A 110 -11.37 1.94 -1.60
C HIS A 110 -10.20 2.90 -1.86
N THR A 111 -9.25 2.96 -0.93
CA THR A 111 -8.18 3.95 -0.94
C THR A 111 -6.81 3.30 -0.82
N ARG A 112 -5.85 3.82 -1.56
CA ARG A 112 -4.42 3.54 -1.39
C ARG A 112 -3.86 4.67 -0.54
N VAL A 113 -3.43 4.36 0.68
CA VAL A 113 -3.01 5.37 1.67
C VAL A 113 -1.52 5.67 1.52
N GLY A 114 -1.20 6.93 1.23
CA GLY A 114 0.16 7.43 1.39
C GLY A 114 0.38 7.79 2.84
N ILE A 115 1.52 7.43 3.39
CA ILE A 115 1.81 7.64 4.81
C ILE A 115 3.27 8.03 4.99
N CYS A 116 3.52 9.00 5.83
CA CYS A 116 4.85 9.55 6.07
C CYS A 116 4.93 10.14 7.48
N LYS A 117 6.08 9.98 8.14
CA LYS A 117 6.30 10.62 9.44
C LYS A 117 6.26 12.14 9.31
N ASN A 118 5.83 12.79 10.35
CA ASN A 118 5.84 14.25 10.40
C ASN A 118 7.25 14.83 10.46
#